data_b257770af34720dd19c008ae409e6fc8
#
_entry.id   b257770af34720dd19c008ae409e6fc8
#
_cell.length_a   1.000
_cell.length_b   1.000
_cell.length_c   1.000
_cell.angle_alpha   90.00
_cell.angle_beta   90.00
_cell.angle_gamma   90.00
#
_symmetry.space_group_name_H-M   'P 1'
#
loop_
_entity.id
_entity.type
_entity.pdbx_description
1 polymer ?
#
loop_
_entity_poly.entity_id
_entity_poly.type
_entity_poly.pdbx_seq_one_letter_code
_entity_poly.pdbx_strand_id
1 'polypeptide(L)'
;MRSKLLTVAIAAGLGVTSFSALAATSKLSQQPARVTVDAATLQQLQAQLAALQAQVADLQAKQEAQADAQVETAKAVNDVQVAATKPTEDLSKKLDALNKIVDNTKIGGTMFFDATNQDHKEGTTGSPAKKDGHGSTNGTGFDVKRFYLTVDHKFNDTWSANLTTDFSYQSSLSSTSLFVKKAYVQGKFDPLFTVRFGAADMPWIPFVEKWYGYRYVENTITDRSFEGGRSGGTATAGGVGAFGNSSDWGVHALGATTGDNSINYQVSVVNGRGYRNLRRSKSVDSEARFGYSPIEQMVIAVGGYSGKRGNDVENGPATRTATRGDVLVAWRDSNFGAGVEYFHSQNWDDILKYAGTGQGVGAALGTTKDKADGYSAWADWHFYDQWAVFARYDNLDYKYNNLVQVEEKIKDKYYNAGVSYDVLKNLKLALVYKHNKLDGPYATPYHYKTNEVGFWGMLSF
;
A
#
# COMPACT_ATOMS: atom_id res chain seq x y z
N MET A 1 -30.96 26.32 -3.80
CA MET A 1 -30.05 27.38 -3.35
C MET A 1 -29.12 27.73 -4.51
N ARG A 2 -28.94 28.99 -4.80
CA ARG A 2 -28.45 29.56 -6.06
C ARG A 2 -26.96 29.23 -6.31
N SER A 3 -26.65 28.56 -7.43
CA SER A 3 -25.30 28.44 -7.98
C SER A 3 -24.94 29.74 -8.75
N LYS A 4 -23.85 30.36 -8.36
CA LYS A 4 -23.28 31.48 -9.09
C LYS A 4 -22.37 30.94 -10.19
N LEU A 5 -22.82 31.07 -11.42
CA LEU A 5 -22.01 30.96 -12.62
C LEU A 5 -21.03 32.14 -12.69
N LEU A 6 -19.75 31.82 -12.71
CA LEU A 6 -18.70 32.81 -12.95
C LEU A 6 -18.42 32.85 -14.47
N THR A 7 -18.96 33.89 -15.13
CA THR A 7 -18.70 34.14 -16.55
C THR A 7 -17.40 34.96 -16.65
N VAL A 8 -16.35 34.37 -17.16
CA VAL A 8 -15.12 35.11 -17.54
C VAL A 8 -15.27 35.55 -18.96
N ALA A 9 -15.53 36.87 -19.16
CA ALA A 9 -15.50 37.52 -20.46
C ALA A 9 -14.06 37.97 -20.75
N ILE A 10 -13.42 37.33 -21.73
CA ILE A 10 -12.16 37.84 -22.31
C ILE A 10 -12.53 38.82 -23.41
N ALA A 11 -12.43 40.13 -23.12
CA ALA A 11 -12.51 41.19 -24.12
C ALA A 11 -11.15 41.32 -24.81
N ALA A 12 -11.04 40.84 -26.04
CA ALA A 12 -9.91 41.16 -26.92
C ALA A 12 -10.12 42.53 -27.50
N GLY A 13 -9.45 43.54 -26.93
CA GLY A 13 -9.41 44.90 -27.48
C GLY A 13 -8.49 44.96 -28.67
N LEU A 14 -9.05 44.97 -29.87
CA LEU A 14 -8.33 45.41 -31.11
C LEU A 14 -8.37 46.92 -31.16
N GLY A 15 -7.27 47.55 -30.75
CA GLY A 15 -7.02 48.98 -30.95
C GLY A 15 -6.59 49.22 -32.40
N VAL A 16 -7.52 49.61 -33.24
CA VAL A 16 -7.22 50.21 -34.55
C VAL A 16 -6.89 51.67 -34.33
N THR A 17 -5.61 52.04 -34.36
CA THR A 17 -5.21 53.45 -34.40
C THR A 17 -5.24 53.91 -35.85
N SER A 18 -6.30 54.61 -36.20
CA SER A 18 -6.39 55.35 -37.42
C SER A 18 -5.49 56.62 -37.34
N PHE A 19 -4.44 56.64 -38.12
CA PHE A 19 -3.64 57.86 -38.33
C PHE A 19 -4.40 58.81 -39.25
N SER A 20 -4.91 59.93 -38.71
CA SER A 20 -5.42 61.03 -39.47
C SER A 20 -4.23 61.93 -39.87
N ALA A 21 -3.94 62.00 -41.16
CA ALA A 21 -2.97 62.90 -41.71
C ALA A 21 -3.53 64.34 -41.71
N LEU A 22 -2.95 65.19 -40.93
CA LEU A 22 -3.20 66.63 -40.99
C LEU A 22 -2.29 67.20 -42.07
N ALA A 23 -2.87 67.63 -43.18
CA ALA A 23 -2.18 68.41 -44.22
C ALA A 23 -2.03 69.85 -43.78
N ALA A 24 -0.81 70.22 -43.43
CA ALA A 24 -0.46 71.62 -43.29
C ALA A 24 0.35 72.06 -44.53
N THR A 25 -0.27 72.87 -45.34
CA THR A 25 0.37 73.55 -46.45
C THR A 25 1.22 74.70 -45.96
N SER A 26 2.55 74.58 -46.07
CA SER A 26 3.43 75.80 -46.10
C SER A 26 4.32 75.72 -47.33
N LYS A 27 4.12 76.72 -48.22
CA LYS A 27 4.99 77.00 -49.34
C LYS A 27 6.34 77.50 -48.84
N LEU A 28 7.41 76.78 -49.11
CA LEU A 28 8.76 77.32 -49.24
C LEU A 28 9.45 76.70 -50.45
N SER A 29 9.75 77.49 -51.40
CA SER A 29 10.57 77.16 -52.57
C SER A 29 12.00 76.92 -52.11
N GLN A 30 12.51 75.73 -52.32
CA GLN A 30 13.96 75.54 -52.45
C GLN A 30 14.21 74.48 -53.54
N GLN A 31 15.17 74.74 -54.38
CA GLN A 31 15.65 73.88 -55.48
C GLN A 31 16.05 72.54 -55.03
N PRO A 32 15.85 71.49 -55.85
CA PRO A 32 16.25 70.17 -55.49
C PRO A 32 17.79 70.01 -55.56
N ALA A 33 18.40 69.79 -54.40
CA ALA A 33 19.75 69.26 -54.35
C ALA A 33 19.75 67.89 -55.01
N ARG A 34 20.51 67.72 -56.11
CA ARG A 34 20.78 66.38 -56.66
C ARG A 34 21.54 65.59 -55.64
N VAL A 35 20.88 64.68 -54.97
CA VAL A 35 21.51 63.67 -54.17
C VAL A 35 21.96 62.59 -55.14
N THR A 36 23.24 62.47 -55.42
CA THR A 36 23.85 61.37 -56.12
C THR A 36 23.95 60.22 -55.11
N VAL A 37 23.01 59.28 -55.19
CA VAL A 37 23.12 58.02 -54.45
C VAL A 37 24.10 57.19 -55.19
N ASP A 38 25.16 56.68 -54.52
CA ASP A 38 26.11 55.82 -55.14
C ASP A 38 25.49 54.42 -55.44
N ALA A 39 26.01 53.74 -56.44
CA ALA A 39 25.45 52.48 -56.91
C ALA A 39 25.43 51.40 -55.85
N ALA A 40 26.34 51.47 -54.86
CA ALA A 40 26.43 50.48 -53.75
C ALA A 40 25.29 50.67 -52.76
N THR A 41 24.96 51.97 -52.46
CA THR A 41 23.82 52.32 -51.56
C THR A 41 22.48 51.90 -52.19
N LEU A 42 22.35 52.07 -53.53
CA LEU A 42 21.16 51.61 -54.27
C LEU A 42 21.01 50.09 -54.23
N GLN A 43 22.11 49.34 -54.38
CA GLN A 43 22.12 47.89 -54.33
C GLN A 43 21.77 47.41 -52.90
N GLN A 44 22.28 48.05 -51.85
CA GLN A 44 21.97 47.75 -50.48
C GLN A 44 20.50 48.01 -50.13
N LEU A 45 19.93 49.11 -50.61
CA LEU A 45 18.51 49.41 -50.47
C LEU A 45 17.62 48.44 -51.20
N GLN A 46 18.02 47.98 -52.42
CA GLN A 46 17.29 46.97 -53.14
C GLN A 46 17.34 45.60 -52.44
N ALA A 47 18.48 45.23 -51.87
CA ALA A 47 18.59 44.00 -51.07
C ALA A 47 17.73 44.07 -49.77
N GLN A 48 17.70 45.22 -49.11
CA GLN A 48 16.82 45.41 -47.94
C GLN A 48 15.34 45.38 -48.33
N LEU A 49 14.97 45.98 -49.46
CA LEU A 49 13.60 45.93 -49.96
C LEU A 49 13.16 44.50 -50.31
N ALA A 50 14.03 43.72 -50.94
CA ALA A 50 13.76 42.30 -51.23
C ALA A 50 13.61 41.48 -49.94
N ALA A 51 14.46 41.74 -48.95
CA ALA A 51 14.35 41.06 -47.65
C ALA A 51 13.05 41.42 -46.88
N LEU A 52 12.67 42.69 -46.92
CA LEU A 52 11.40 43.15 -46.34
C LEU A 52 10.19 42.56 -47.10
N GLN A 53 10.24 42.48 -48.42
CA GLN A 53 9.18 41.84 -49.21
C GLN A 53 9.04 40.36 -48.87
N ALA A 54 10.17 39.65 -48.68
CA ALA A 54 10.16 38.24 -48.25
C ALA A 54 9.57 38.10 -46.83
N GLN A 55 9.90 38.99 -45.90
CA GLN A 55 9.31 39.00 -44.56
C GLN A 55 7.80 39.31 -44.56
N VAL A 56 7.35 40.21 -45.40
CA VAL A 56 5.92 40.52 -45.57
C VAL A 56 5.19 39.29 -46.12
N ALA A 57 5.76 38.63 -47.15
CA ALA A 57 5.17 37.44 -47.72
C ALA A 57 5.10 36.28 -46.67
N ASP A 58 6.13 36.09 -45.86
CA ASP A 58 6.12 35.07 -44.74
C ASP A 58 5.08 35.43 -43.67
N LEU A 59 4.97 36.69 -43.31
CA LEU A 59 3.95 37.16 -42.36
C LEU A 59 2.53 37.00 -42.92
N GLN A 60 2.32 37.29 -44.21
CA GLN A 60 1.03 37.06 -44.86
C GLN A 60 0.67 35.56 -44.90
N ALA A 61 1.62 34.71 -45.25
CA ALA A 61 1.40 33.26 -45.25
C ALA A 61 1.07 32.74 -43.82
N LYS A 62 1.74 33.26 -42.78
CA LYS A 62 1.44 32.93 -41.37
C LYS A 62 0.07 33.43 -40.95
N GLN A 63 -0.32 34.64 -41.42
CA GLN A 63 -1.62 35.20 -41.11
C GLN A 63 -2.77 34.46 -41.80
N GLU A 64 -2.57 33.98 -43.04
CA GLU A 64 -3.50 33.12 -43.75
C GLU A 64 -3.63 31.78 -43.03
N ALA A 65 -2.50 31.16 -42.66
CA ALA A 65 -2.51 29.87 -41.91
C ALA A 65 -3.19 30.02 -40.53
N GLN A 66 -3.01 31.15 -39.84
CA GLN A 66 -3.74 31.48 -38.61
C GLN A 66 -5.23 31.70 -38.83
N ALA A 67 -5.60 32.35 -39.90
CA ALA A 67 -7.00 32.57 -40.26
C ALA A 67 -7.69 31.25 -40.62
N ASP A 68 -7.03 30.39 -41.38
CA ASP A 68 -7.54 29.06 -41.69
C ASP A 68 -7.70 28.19 -40.42
N ALA A 69 -6.71 28.19 -39.52
CA ALA A 69 -6.79 27.52 -38.25
C ALA A 69 -7.92 28.05 -37.34
N GLN A 70 -8.17 29.36 -37.38
CA GLN A 70 -9.30 29.98 -36.66
C GLN A 70 -10.66 29.59 -37.28
N VAL A 71 -10.75 29.53 -38.62
CA VAL A 71 -11.97 29.03 -39.30
C VAL A 71 -12.24 27.57 -38.98
N GLU A 72 -11.20 26.74 -38.98
CA GLU A 72 -11.32 25.33 -38.64
C GLU A 72 -11.71 25.13 -37.15
N THR A 73 -11.14 25.94 -36.28
CA THR A 73 -11.50 25.96 -34.85
C THR A 73 -12.93 26.44 -34.65
N ALA A 74 -13.34 27.50 -35.35
CA ALA A 74 -14.71 28.03 -35.29
C ALA A 74 -15.73 27.02 -35.84
N LYS A 75 -15.36 26.28 -36.91
CA LYS A 75 -16.18 25.21 -37.47
C LYS A 75 -16.29 24.06 -36.49
N ALA A 76 -15.19 23.64 -35.87
CA ALA A 76 -15.18 22.58 -34.84
C ALA A 76 -16.02 23.03 -33.62
N VAL A 77 -15.93 24.26 -33.18
CA VAL A 77 -16.76 24.80 -32.09
C VAL A 77 -18.24 24.86 -32.51
N ASN A 78 -18.55 25.25 -33.74
CA ASN A 78 -19.92 25.25 -34.24
C ASN A 78 -20.47 23.80 -34.40
N ASP A 79 -19.65 22.86 -34.86
CA ASP A 79 -20.02 21.45 -34.95
C ASP A 79 -20.25 20.82 -33.55
N VAL A 80 -19.43 21.18 -32.56
CA VAL A 80 -19.65 20.85 -31.16
C VAL A 80 -20.91 21.51 -30.62
N GLN A 81 -21.18 22.77 -30.98
CA GLN A 81 -22.36 23.52 -30.54
C GLN A 81 -23.63 22.99 -31.21
N VAL A 82 -23.57 22.59 -32.48
CA VAL A 82 -24.67 21.92 -33.20
C VAL A 82 -24.88 20.49 -32.71
N ALA A 83 -23.79 19.77 -32.36
CA ALA A 83 -23.87 18.46 -31.71
C ALA A 83 -24.47 18.58 -30.28
N ALA A 84 -24.20 19.67 -29.57
CA ALA A 84 -24.78 19.95 -28.25
C ALA A 84 -26.27 20.38 -28.31
N THR A 85 -26.77 20.80 -29.48
CA THR A 85 -28.18 21.15 -29.69
C THR A 85 -29.03 19.99 -30.24
N LYS A 86 -28.40 18.83 -30.63
CA LYS A 86 -29.16 17.60 -30.85
C LYS A 86 -29.51 16.92 -29.53
N PRO A 87 -30.66 16.27 -29.42
CA PRO A 87 -31.40 16.15 -28.17
C PRO A 87 -30.51 15.64 -27.04
N THR A 88 -30.41 16.50 -26.07
CA THR A 88 -29.74 16.45 -24.76
C THR A 88 -29.95 15.15 -23.96
N GLU A 89 -30.90 14.29 -24.32
CA GLU A 89 -31.21 13.06 -23.60
C GLU A 89 -30.10 12.01 -23.69
N ASP A 90 -29.44 11.83 -24.84
CA ASP A 90 -28.43 10.78 -24.99
C ASP A 90 -27.09 11.19 -24.35
N LEU A 91 -26.74 12.49 -24.48
CA LEU A 91 -25.55 13.05 -23.81
C LEU A 91 -25.77 13.13 -22.30
N SER A 92 -26.97 13.52 -21.86
CA SER A 92 -27.37 13.53 -20.46
C SER A 92 -27.30 12.11 -19.88
N LYS A 93 -27.87 11.12 -20.55
CA LYS A 93 -27.80 9.70 -20.12
C LYS A 93 -26.36 9.19 -20.05
N LYS A 94 -25.51 9.55 -21.01
CA LYS A 94 -24.09 9.18 -20.99
C LYS A 94 -23.33 9.89 -19.86
N LEU A 95 -23.62 11.17 -19.63
CA LEU A 95 -23.03 11.93 -18.53
C LEU A 95 -23.51 11.39 -17.17
N ASP A 96 -24.79 11.09 -17.03
CA ASP A 96 -25.34 10.48 -15.81
C ASP A 96 -24.76 9.08 -15.56
N ALA A 97 -24.58 8.28 -16.62
CA ALA A 97 -23.91 6.99 -16.51
C ALA A 97 -22.44 7.12 -16.10
N LEU A 98 -21.72 8.10 -16.67
CA LEU A 98 -20.34 8.39 -16.30
C LEU A 98 -20.24 8.91 -14.86
N ASN A 99 -21.10 9.85 -14.47
CA ASN A 99 -21.16 10.35 -13.09
C ASN A 99 -21.46 9.21 -12.12
N LYS A 100 -22.39 8.32 -12.45
CA LYS A 100 -22.70 7.15 -11.62
C LYS A 100 -21.52 6.21 -11.46
N ILE A 101 -20.71 6.01 -12.52
CA ILE A 101 -19.48 5.21 -12.43
C ILE A 101 -18.46 5.90 -11.52
N VAL A 102 -18.27 7.20 -11.70
CA VAL A 102 -17.32 8.00 -10.88
C VAL A 102 -17.75 8.03 -9.41
N ASP A 103 -19.04 8.30 -9.14
CA ASP A 103 -19.58 8.37 -7.77
C ASP A 103 -19.53 7.02 -7.04
N ASN A 104 -19.67 5.93 -7.80
CA ASN A 104 -19.64 4.56 -7.26
C ASN A 104 -18.24 3.96 -7.20
N THR A 105 -17.21 4.65 -7.73
CA THR A 105 -15.84 4.15 -7.74
C THR A 105 -14.96 5.03 -6.84
N LYS A 106 -14.37 4.42 -5.83
CA LYS A 106 -13.40 5.09 -4.96
C LYS A 106 -12.01 4.55 -5.26
N ILE A 107 -11.09 5.45 -5.53
CA ILE A 107 -9.68 5.13 -5.67
C ILE A 107 -8.97 5.75 -4.47
N GLY A 108 -8.15 4.96 -3.81
CA GLY A 108 -7.38 5.41 -2.65
C GLY A 108 -6.13 4.57 -2.49
N GLY A 109 -5.33 4.91 -1.52
CA GLY A 109 -4.12 4.15 -1.25
C GLY A 109 -3.52 4.46 0.11
N THR A 110 -2.54 3.64 0.48
CA THR A 110 -1.75 3.85 1.69
C THR A 110 -0.31 3.44 1.43
N MET A 111 0.62 4.32 1.75
CA MET A 111 2.05 4.08 1.66
C MET A 111 2.66 4.05 3.06
N PHE A 112 3.48 3.03 3.34
CA PHE A 112 4.36 2.96 4.51
C PHE A 112 5.80 3.13 4.05
N PHE A 113 6.50 4.07 4.66
CA PHE A 113 7.88 4.38 4.33
C PHE A 113 8.70 4.60 5.60
N ASP A 114 10.01 4.45 5.47
CA ASP A 114 10.92 4.73 6.57
C ASP A 114 12.28 5.28 6.11
N ALA A 115 13.00 5.81 7.09
CA ALA A 115 14.38 6.23 7.01
C ALA A 115 15.05 5.82 8.32
N THR A 116 15.80 4.73 8.32
CA THR A 116 16.27 4.08 9.54
C THR A 116 17.75 3.80 9.51
N ASN A 117 18.35 3.68 10.71
CA ASN A 117 19.67 3.13 10.90
C ASN A 117 19.58 1.85 11.72
N GLN A 118 20.12 0.77 11.19
CA GLN A 118 20.07 -0.56 11.79
C GLN A 118 21.49 -1.01 12.20
N ASP A 119 21.60 -1.57 13.42
CA ASP A 119 22.77 -2.28 13.95
C ASP A 119 22.35 -3.72 14.29
N HIS A 120 22.78 -4.65 13.46
CA HIS A 120 22.50 -6.08 13.59
C HIS A 120 23.78 -6.80 14.02
N LYS A 121 23.66 -7.66 15.03
CA LYS A 121 24.76 -8.45 15.59
C LYS A 121 24.35 -9.90 15.70
N GLU A 122 25.19 -10.77 15.16
CA GLU A 122 25.03 -12.21 15.20
C GLU A 122 26.10 -12.88 16.06
N GLY A 123 25.77 -13.99 16.66
CA GLY A 123 26.71 -14.77 17.46
C GLY A 123 26.28 -16.21 17.65
N THR A 124 27.22 -17.03 18.09
CA THR A 124 27.01 -18.41 18.51
C THR A 124 27.09 -18.50 20.02
N THR A 125 26.51 -19.54 20.65
CA THR A 125 26.57 -19.72 22.11
C THR A 125 28.03 -19.77 22.58
N GLY A 126 28.30 -18.99 23.62
CA GLY A 126 29.66 -18.85 24.17
C GLY A 126 30.53 -17.83 23.46
N SER A 127 30.08 -17.25 22.35
CA SER A 127 30.76 -16.14 21.67
C SER A 127 29.88 -14.89 21.75
N PRO A 128 30.44 -13.72 22.09
CA PRO A 128 29.67 -12.49 22.07
C PRO A 128 29.17 -12.19 20.65
N ALA A 129 27.95 -11.69 20.54
CA ALA A 129 27.38 -11.27 19.26
C ALA A 129 28.28 -10.18 18.65
N LYS A 130 28.76 -10.41 17.44
CA LYS A 130 29.58 -9.47 16.66
C LYS A 130 28.70 -8.82 15.60
N LYS A 131 29.08 -7.60 15.20
CA LYS A 131 28.43 -6.92 14.08
C LYS A 131 28.52 -7.81 12.84
N ASP A 132 27.35 -8.01 12.20
CA ASP A 132 27.28 -8.78 10.96
C ASP A 132 28.19 -8.11 9.90
N GLY A 133 29.07 -8.92 9.31
CA GLY A 133 29.95 -8.46 8.24
C GLY A 133 29.26 -8.29 6.88
N HIS A 134 28.00 -8.68 6.78
CA HIS A 134 27.21 -8.52 5.56
C HIS A 134 26.68 -7.08 5.47
N GLY A 135 27.24 -6.30 4.59
CA GLY A 135 26.96 -4.86 4.43
C GLY A 135 25.52 -4.49 4.06
N SER A 136 24.62 -5.48 3.88
CA SER A 136 23.22 -5.25 3.53
C SER A 136 22.27 -5.17 4.74
N THR A 137 22.71 -5.58 5.94
CA THR A 137 21.88 -5.63 7.16
C THR A 137 22.18 -4.51 8.14
N ASN A 138 23.27 -3.79 7.95
CA ASN A 138 23.72 -2.73 8.84
C ASN A 138 23.84 -1.40 8.11
N GLY A 139 23.54 -0.31 8.81
CA GLY A 139 23.71 1.05 8.30
C GLY A 139 22.39 1.78 8.12
N THR A 140 22.44 2.88 7.37
CA THR A 140 21.31 3.76 7.12
C THR A 140 20.67 3.42 5.78
N GLY A 141 19.34 3.33 5.77
CA GLY A 141 18.55 3.06 4.57
C GLY A 141 17.25 3.87 4.55
N PHE A 142 16.68 3.98 3.34
CA PHE A 142 15.35 4.51 3.08
C PHE A 142 14.56 3.41 2.40
N ASP A 143 13.33 3.19 2.84
CA ASP A 143 12.49 2.15 2.26
C ASP A 143 11.04 2.60 2.12
N VAL A 144 10.37 2.07 1.09
CA VAL A 144 8.91 2.05 0.99
C VAL A 144 8.47 0.62 1.26
N LYS A 145 8.07 0.36 2.49
CA LYS A 145 7.71 -0.99 2.95
C LYS A 145 6.47 -1.54 2.27
N ARG A 146 5.49 -0.67 2.03
CA ARG A 146 4.19 -1.01 1.45
C ARG A 146 3.64 0.15 0.65
N PHE A 147 2.98 -0.17 -0.44
CA PHE A 147 2.18 0.79 -1.19
C PHE A 147 0.91 0.10 -1.68
N TYR A 148 -0.17 0.34 -0.94
CA TYR A 148 -1.48 -0.15 -1.30
C TYR A 148 -2.14 0.83 -2.27
N LEU A 149 -2.58 0.34 -3.42
CA LEU A 149 -3.50 1.05 -4.30
C LEU A 149 -4.82 0.28 -4.29
N THR A 150 -5.89 0.95 -3.90
CA THR A 150 -7.21 0.35 -3.72
C THR A 150 -8.22 0.98 -4.67
N VAL A 151 -8.98 0.14 -5.34
CA VAL A 151 -10.15 0.52 -6.13
C VAL A 151 -11.35 -0.21 -5.56
N ASP A 152 -12.31 0.54 -5.05
CA ASP A 152 -13.61 0.05 -4.60
C ASP A 152 -14.68 0.47 -5.60
N HIS A 153 -15.52 -0.47 -6.04
CA HIS A 153 -16.65 -0.17 -6.90
C HIS A 153 -17.94 -0.70 -6.32
N LYS A 154 -18.95 0.17 -6.19
CA LYS A 154 -20.28 -0.16 -5.71
C LYS A 154 -21.22 -0.35 -6.92
N PHE A 155 -21.68 -1.57 -7.16
CA PHE A 155 -22.66 -1.86 -8.22
C PHE A 155 -24.07 -1.42 -7.83
N ASN A 156 -24.44 -1.67 -6.57
CA ASN A 156 -25.70 -1.28 -5.94
C ASN A 156 -25.56 -1.34 -4.41
N ASP A 157 -26.65 -1.22 -3.66
CA ASP A 157 -26.61 -1.20 -2.19
C ASP A 157 -26.17 -2.53 -1.57
N THR A 158 -26.34 -3.65 -2.29
CA THR A 158 -25.94 -4.99 -1.83
C THR A 158 -24.56 -5.38 -2.34
N TRP A 159 -24.25 -5.11 -3.62
CA TRP A 159 -23.08 -5.66 -4.29
C TRP A 159 -21.98 -4.62 -4.52
N SER A 160 -20.77 -5.00 -4.21
CA SER A 160 -19.55 -4.21 -4.46
C SER A 160 -18.38 -5.12 -4.80
N ALA A 161 -17.32 -4.52 -5.34
CA ALA A 161 -16.05 -5.20 -5.57
C ALA A 161 -14.89 -4.35 -5.04
N ASN A 162 -13.83 -5.01 -4.63
CA ASN A 162 -12.56 -4.39 -4.22
C ASN A 162 -11.41 -4.99 -5.01
N LEU A 163 -10.49 -4.15 -5.43
CA LEU A 163 -9.16 -4.53 -5.88
C LEU A 163 -8.14 -3.72 -5.09
N THR A 164 -7.27 -4.39 -4.36
CA THR A 164 -6.12 -3.78 -3.68
C THR A 164 -4.84 -4.45 -4.15
N THR A 165 -3.97 -3.68 -4.76
CA THR A 165 -2.60 -4.11 -5.05
C THR A 165 -1.67 -3.68 -3.94
N ASP A 166 -0.55 -4.37 -3.82
CA ASP A 166 0.55 -4.04 -2.91
C ASP A 166 1.86 -4.31 -3.62
N PHE A 167 2.91 -3.61 -3.24
CA PHE A 167 4.24 -4.00 -3.66
C PHE A 167 5.16 -4.14 -2.44
N SER A 168 6.17 -4.94 -2.60
CA SER A 168 7.29 -4.99 -1.67
C SER A 168 8.59 -5.10 -2.43
N TYR A 169 9.60 -4.39 -1.95
CA TYR A 169 10.95 -4.60 -2.41
C TYR A 169 11.45 -5.95 -1.90
N GLN A 170 12.04 -6.72 -2.80
CA GLN A 170 12.66 -8.00 -2.46
C GLN A 170 14.16 -7.89 -2.66
N SER A 171 14.88 -7.67 -1.57
CA SER A 171 16.34 -7.51 -1.58
C SER A 171 17.07 -8.70 -2.20
N SER A 172 16.56 -9.92 -1.98
CA SER A 172 17.12 -11.15 -2.54
C SER A 172 17.04 -11.23 -4.07
N LEU A 173 16.11 -10.50 -4.69
CA LEU A 173 15.89 -10.48 -6.14
C LEU A 173 16.35 -9.16 -6.78
N SER A 174 16.78 -8.20 -5.98
CA SER A 174 17.08 -6.82 -6.43
C SER A 174 15.95 -6.22 -7.27
N SER A 175 14.71 -6.54 -6.93
CA SER A 175 13.52 -6.15 -7.70
C SER A 175 12.35 -5.81 -6.81
N THR A 176 11.45 -4.96 -7.33
CA THR A 176 10.17 -4.66 -6.71
C THR A 176 9.09 -5.47 -7.38
N SER A 177 8.35 -6.25 -6.61
CA SER A 177 7.23 -7.05 -7.11
C SER A 177 5.90 -6.38 -6.77
N LEU A 178 5.06 -6.17 -7.78
CA LEU A 178 3.67 -5.79 -7.61
C LEU A 178 2.81 -7.05 -7.55
N PHE A 179 1.90 -7.14 -6.60
CA PHE A 179 1.00 -8.28 -6.44
C PHE A 179 -0.38 -7.85 -5.96
N VAL A 180 -1.37 -8.70 -6.20
CA VAL A 180 -2.73 -8.50 -5.71
C VAL A 180 -2.80 -8.94 -4.26
N LYS A 181 -3.16 -8.01 -3.36
CA LYS A 181 -3.41 -8.30 -1.95
C LYS A 181 -4.86 -8.67 -1.69
N LYS A 182 -5.78 -7.94 -2.32
CA LYS A 182 -7.22 -8.20 -2.23
C LYS A 182 -7.84 -8.08 -3.62
N ALA A 183 -8.73 -8.99 -3.94
CA ALA A 183 -9.55 -8.96 -5.15
C ALA A 183 -10.80 -9.80 -4.87
N TYR A 184 -11.89 -9.15 -4.51
CA TYR A 184 -13.11 -9.85 -4.15
C TYR A 184 -14.37 -9.13 -4.62
N VAL A 185 -15.42 -9.90 -4.79
CA VAL A 185 -16.79 -9.41 -4.88
C VAL A 185 -17.43 -9.59 -3.49
N GLN A 186 -18.19 -8.60 -3.06
CA GLN A 186 -18.89 -8.59 -1.78
C GLN A 186 -20.38 -8.42 -1.97
N GLY A 187 -21.16 -9.27 -1.28
CA GLY A 187 -22.58 -9.09 -1.06
C GLY A 187 -22.85 -8.73 0.41
N LYS A 188 -23.38 -7.53 0.68
CA LYS A 188 -23.82 -7.09 2.00
C LYS A 188 -25.33 -7.15 2.07
N PHE A 189 -25.85 -8.17 2.74
CA PHE A 189 -27.30 -8.43 2.82
C PHE A 189 -27.92 -7.82 4.08
N ASP A 190 -27.12 -7.79 5.17
CA ASP A 190 -27.52 -7.30 6.48
C ASP A 190 -26.25 -6.84 7.24
N PRO A 191 -26.34 -5.99 8.27
CA PRO A 191 -25.17 -5.65 9.10
C PRO A 191 -24.48 -6.88 9.70
N LEU A 192 -25.24 -7.92 10.01
CA LEU A 192 -24.70 -9.18 10.54
C LEU A 192 -24.38 -10.22 9.45
N PHE A 193 -24.67 -9.95 8.18
CA PHE A 193 -24.40 -10.91 7.11
C PHE A 193 -23.86 -10.27 5.85
N THR A 194 -22.56 -10.34 5.71
CA THR A 194 -21.80 -9.96 4.53
C THR A 194 -20.98 -11.14 4.06
N VAL A 195 -20.94 -11.40 2.77
CA VAL A 195 -20.11 -12.46 2.17
C VAL A 195 -19.16 -11.84 1.16
N ARG A 196 -17.90 -12.28 1.20
CA ARG A 196 -16.85 -11.94 0.20
C ARG A 196 -16.40 -13.21 -0.48
N PHE A 197 -16.22 -13.14 -1.79
CA PHE A 197 -15.64 -14.21 -2.58
C PHE A 197 -14.41 -13.69 -3.35
N GLY A 198 -13.25 -14.32 -3.15
CA GLY A 198 -11.97 -13.92 -3.72
C GLY A 198 -10.87 -13.77 -2.67
N ALA A 199 -9.83 -13.01 -2.98
CA ALA A 199 -8.80 -12.66 -2.01
C ALA A 199 -9.30 -11.54 -1.10
N ALA A 200 -9.47 -11.81 0.17
CA ALA A 200 -9.97 -10.84 1.14
C ALA A 200 -9.24 -10.96 2.49
N ASP A 201 -9.47 -9.99 3.36
CA ASP A 201 -8.88 -9.96 4.70
C ASP A 201 -9.25 -11.22 5.49
N MET A 202 -8.25 -11.79 6.15
CA MET A 202 -8.40 -12.88 7.10
C MET A 202 -8.97 -12.37 8.44
N PRO A 203 -9.59 -13.26 9.24
CA PRO A 203 -10.29 -12.85 10.45
C PRO A 203 -9.43 -12.18 11.53
N TRP A 204 -8.18 -12.62 11.75
CA TRP A 204 -7.40 -12.21 12.92
C TRP A 204 -6.52 -10.99 12.66
N ILE A 205 -5.51 -11.09 11.81
CA ILE A 205 -4.47 -10.08 11.65
C ILE A 205 -5.03 -8.68 11.35
N PRO A 206 -5.89 -8.48 10.32
CA PRO A 206 -6.41 -7.16 10.03
C PRO A 206 -7.30 -6.58 11.14
N PHE A 207 -7.88 -7.45 11.95
CA PHE A 207 -8.66 -7.01 13.11
C PHE A 207 -7.77 -6.48 14.24
N VAL A 208 -6.69 -7.19 14.58
CA VAL A 208 -5.73 -6.74 15.58
C VAL A 208 -5.03 -5.47 15.15
N GLU A 209 -4.66 -5.37 13.85
CA GLU A 209 -4.02 -4.16 13.29
C GLU A 209 -4.83 -2.88 13.52
N LYS A 210 -6.18 -2.97 13.46
CA LYS A 210 -7.08 -1.82 13.74
C LYS A 210 -6.97 -1.35 15.18
N TRP A 211 -6.85 -2.27 16.13
CA TRP A 211 -6.72 -1.94 17.56
C TRP A 211 -5.30 -1.51 17.92
N TYR A 212 -4.29 -2.08 17.28
CA TYR A 212 -2.89 -1.70 17.48
C TYR A 212 -2.59 -0.28 16.97
N GLY A 213 -3.03 0.08 15.77
CA GLY A 213 -2.92 1.44 15.23
C GLY A 213 -1.55 1.84 14.65
N TYR A 214 -0.47 1.12 14.95
CA TYR A 214 0.90 1.42 14.53
C TYR A 214 1.47 0.39 13.55
N ARG A 215 0.61 -0.17 12.69
CA ARG A 215 0.98 -1.15 11.66
C ARG A 215 2.10 -0.64 10.73
N TYR A 216 2.16 0.66 10.47
CA TYR A 216 3.19 1.29 9.65
C TYR A 216 4.57 1.25 10.29
N VAL A 217 4.65 1.13 11.62
CA VAL A 217 5.89 0.92 12.36
C VAL A 217 6.28 -0.55 12.32
N GLU A 218 5.37 -1.45 12.74
CA GLU A 218 5.64 -2.89 12.81
C GLU A 218 4.37 -3.72 12.66
N ASN A 219 4.49 -4.91 12.05
CA ASN A 219 3.42 -5.91 11.95
C ASN A 219 3.00 -6.40 13.34
N THR A 220 1.74 -6.86 13.50
CA THR A 220 1.31 -7.57 14.73
C THR A 220 2.15 -8.81 14.97
N ILE A 221 2.15 -9.35 16.19
CA ILE A 221 3.00 -10.51 16.52
C ILE A 221 2.68 -11.72 15.65
N THR A 222 1.43 -11.94 15.28
CA THR A 222 1.01 -13.02 14.39
C THR A 222 1.39 -12.81 12.92
N ASP A 223 1.64 -11.56 12.49
CA ASP A 223 2.07 -11.20 11.11
C ASP A 223 3.56 -10.86 11.00
N ARG A 224 4.27 -10.73 12.11
CA ARG A 224 5.71 -10.47 12.13
C ARG A 224 6.49 -11.75 11.82
N SER A 225 7.43 -11.67 10.88
CA SER A 225 8.37 -12.76 10.62
C SER A 225 9.47 -12.79 11.68
N PHE A 226 9.90 -13.98 12.05
CA PHE A 226 11.00 -14.19 12.98
C PHE A 226 12.23 -14.63 12.20
N GLU A 227 13.33 -13.93 12.36
CA GLU A 227 14.61 -14.37 11.84
C GLU A 227 15.13 -15.54 12.72
N GLY A 228 15.91 -16.44 12.14
CA GLY A 228 16.47 -17.60 12.87
C GLY A 228 15.57 -18.82 12.94
N GLY A 229 14.52 -18.86 12.15
CA GLY A 229 13.73 -20.08 11.97
C GLY A 229 14.54 -21.14 11.26
N ARG A 230 14.16 -22.38 11.53
CA ARG A 230 14.77 -23.58 11.04
C ARG A 230 14.94 -23.58 9.53
N SER A 231 16.16 -23.54 9.07
CA SER A 231 16.54 -23.88 7.70
C SER A 231 16.43 -25.38 7.52
N GLY A 232 15.21 -25.90 7.44
CA GLY A 232 14.92 -27.31 7.27
C GLY A 232 14.21 -27.61 5.98
N GLY A 233 14.96 -27.96 4.94
CA GLY A 233 14.44 -28.53 3.71
C GLY A 233 13.76 -27.52 2.79
N THR A 234 14.46 -27.11 1.75
CA THR A 234 13.98 -26.33 0.57
C THR A 234 13.25 -25.00 0.82
N ALA A 235 13.14 -24.57 2.05
CA ALA A 235 12.85 -23.18 2.31
C ALA A 235 14.17 -22.41 2.18
N THR A 236 14.28 -21.60 1.17
CA THR A 236 15.25 -20.51 1.08
C THR A 236 15.46 -19.91 2.46
N ALA A 237 16.72 -19.79 2.87
CA ALA A 237 17.16 -19.20 4.12
C ALA A 237 16.26 -18.02 4.55
N GLY A 238 15.57 -18.17 5.64
CA GLY A 238 14.68 -17.13 6.14
C GLY A 238 13.71 -17.68 7.16
N GLY A 239 13.98 -17.49 8.39
CA GLY A 239 13.14 -17.38 9.54
C GLY A 239 11.91 -18.28 9.65
N VAL A 240 11.44 -18.50 10.85
CA VAL A 240 10.04 -18.90 11.09
C VAL A 240 9.17 -17.81 10.48
N GLY A 241 8.38 -18.15 9.47
CA GLY A 241 7.44 -17.22 8.84
C GLY A 241 6.41 -16.73 9.85
N ALA A 242 5.65 -15.74 9.46
CA ALA A 242 4.53 -15.26 10.26
C ALA A 242 3.55 -16.39 10.61
N PHE A 243 2.93 -16.30 11.79
CA PHE A 243 1.93 -17.27 12.25
C PHE A 243 0.54 -17.00 11.67
N GLY A 244 0.42 -16.24 10.63
CA GLY A 244 -0.82 -15.94 9.92
C GLY A 244 -0.59 -15.29 8.57
N ASN A 245 -1.69 -15.09 7.86
CA ASN A 245 -1.75 -14.28 6.65
C ASN A 245 -2.79 -13.18 6.83
N SER A 246 -2.49 -11.97 6.40
CA SER A 246 -3.44 -10.87 6.48
C SER A 246 -4.58 -10.97 5.45
N SER A 247 -4.37 -11.71 4.35
CA SER A 247 -5.37 -11.97 3.31
C SER A 247 -5.15 -13.33 2.68
N ASP A 248 -6.21 -13.97 2.20
CA ASP A 248 -6.13 -15.22 1.44
C ASP A 248 -7.31 -15.36 0.48
N TRP A 249 -7.21 -16.29 -0.45
CA TRP A 249 -8.20 -16.60 -1.48
C TRP A 249 -9.24 -17.58 -0.96
N GLY A 250 -10.51 -17.17 -1.00
CA GLY A 250 -11.58 -18.04 -0.50
C GLY A 250 -12.94 -17.37 -0.42
N VAL A 251 -13.72 -17.86 0.54
CA VAL A 251 -15.03 -17.32 0.91
C VAL A 251 -14.97 -16.84 2.36
N HIS A 252 -15.46 -15.64 2.60
CA HIS A 252 -15.42 -15.00 3.90
C HIS A 252 -16.83 -14.49 4.26
N ALA A 253 -17.37 -14.93 5.39
CA ALA A 253 -18.61 -14.46 5.96
C ALA A 253 -18.29 -13.61 7.19
N LEU A 254 -18.87 -12.41 7.28
CA LEU A 254 -18.62 -11.48 8.38
C LEU A 254 -19.86 -10.65 8.72
N GLY A 255 -19.88 -10.18 9.94
CA GLY A 255 -20.95 -9.31 10.42
C GLY A 255 -20.56 -8.60 11.69
N ALA A 256 -21.21 -7.49 11.97
CA ALA A 256 -21.02 -6.69 13.17
C ALA A 256 -22.28 -5.90 13.51
N THR A 257 -22.54 -5.75 14.80
CA THR A 257 -23.39 -4.69 15.35
C THR A 257 -22.54 -3.49 15.79
N THR A 258 -23.12 -2.40 16.16
CA THR A 258 -22.43 -1.16 16.58
C THR A 258 -22.93 -0.71 17.96
N GLY A 259 -22.14 0.14 18.61
CA GLY A 259 -22.41 0.66 19.95
C GLY A 259 -21.99 -0.28 21.07
N ASP A 260 -22.46 0.01 22.26
CA ASP A 260 -22.21 -0.80 23.43
C ASP A 260 -22.87 -2.18 23.33
N ASN A 261 -22.26 -3.19 23.95
CA ASN A 261 -22.66 -4.60 23.83
C ASN A 261 -22.67 -5.11 22.39
N SER A 262 -21.84 -4.53 21.54
CA SER A 262 -21.76 -4.95 20.15
C SER A 262 -20.96 -6.24 19.99
N ILE A 263 -21.35 -7.00 18.96
CA ILE A 263 -20.65 -8.21 18.54
C ILE A 263 -20.12 -8.06 17.12
N ASN A 264 -19.02 -8.73 16.84
CA ASN A 264 -18.50 -8.85 15.50
C ASN A 264 -17.92 -10.24 15.28
N TYR A 265 -18.05 -10.74 14.08
CA TYR A 265 -17.48 -12.03 13.73
C TYR A 265 -16.95 -12.05 12.30
N GLN A 266 -16.07 -12.95 12.03
CA GLN A 266 -15.66 -13.33 10.67
C GLN A 266 -15.28 -14.80 10.66
N VAL A 267 -15.73 -15.51 9.61
CA VAL A 267 -15.36 -16.90 9.31
C VAL A 267 -14.89 -16.92 7.87
N SER A 268 -13.74 -17.55 7.64
CA SER A 268 -13.11 -17.66 6.34
C SER A 268 -12.76 -19.11 6.04
N VAL A 269 -13.07 -19.54 4.81
CA VAL A 269 -12.63 -20.81 4.24
C VAL A 269 -11.79 -20.49 3.02
N VAL A 270 -10.51 -20.89 3.05
CA VAL A 270 -9.49 -20.34 2.14
C VAL A 270 -8.53 -21.43 1.64
N ASN A 271 -7.71 -21.07 0.67
CA ASN A 271 -6.66 -21.96 0.14
C ASN A 271 -5.51 -22.22 1.12
N GLY A 272 -5.30 -21.34 2.11
CA GLY A 272 -4.34 -21.52 3.21
C GLY A 272 -2.90 -21.07 2.91
N ARG A 273 -2.58 -20.65 1.70
CA ARG A 273 -1.20 -20.25 1.33
C ARG A 273 -0.97 -18.74 1.37
N GLY A 274 -2.02 -17.99 1.67
CA GLY A 274 -2.01 -16.54 1.63
C GLY A 274 -2.13 -15.97 0.21
N TYR A 275 -2.37 -14.68 0.14
CA TYR A 275 -2.68 -13.98 -1.11
C TYR A 275 -1.54 -13.99 -2.15
N ARG A 276 -0.27 -14.12 -1.73
CA ARG A 276 0.91 -14.15 -2.64
C ARG A 276 1.11 -15.47 -3.34
N ASN A 277 0.59 -16.57 -2.78
CA ASN A 277 0.87 -17.92 -3.22
C ASN A 277 -0.42 -18.67 -3.56
N LEU A 278 -1.12 -18.21 -4.60
CA LEU A 278 -2.32 -18.90 -5.07
C LEU A 278 -1.95 -20.35 -5.47
N ARG A 279 -2.44 -21.32 -4.71
CA ARG A 279 -2.17 -22.74 -4.92
C ARG A 279 -3.42 -23.56 -4.68
N ARG A 280 -3.64 -24.58 -5.49
CA ARG A 280 -4.65 -25.61 -5.26
C ARG A 280 -4.08 -26.68 -4.35
N SER A 281 -4.87 -27.15 -3.40
CA SER A 281 -4.57 -28.27 -2.50
C SER A 281 -5.77 -29.20 -2.41
N LYS A 282 -5.60 -30.39 -1.84
CA LYS A 282 -6.70 -31.36 -1.60
C LYS A 282 -7.60 -30.95 -0.45
N SER A 283 -7.20 -29.94 0.34
CA SER A 283 -7.95 -29.43 1.49
C SER A 283 -8.06 -27.92 1.44
N VAL A 284 -9.00 -27.39 2.16
CA VAL A 284 -9.15 -25.96 2.45
C VAL A 284 -8.83 -25.72 3.92
N ASP A 285 -8.42 -24.50 4.21
CA ASP A 285 -8.13 -24.05 5.57
C ASP A 285 -9.27 -23.17 6.08
N SER A 286 -9.46 -23.13 7.38
CA SER A 286 -10.48 -22.32 8.02
C SER A 286 -9.87 -21.44 9.10
N GLU A 287 -10.34 -20.20 9.18
CA GLU A 287 -10.06 -19.28 10.27
C GLU A 287 -11.35 -18.59 10.69
N ALA A 288 -11.56 -18.47 12.00
CA ALA A 288 -12.71 -17.79 12.55
C ALA A 288 -12.29 -16.86 13.68
N ARG A 289 -13.04 -15.78 13.87
CA ARG A 289 -12.91 -14.84 14.98
C ARG A 289 -14.29 -14.40 15.44
N PHE A 290 -14.43 -14.27 16.76
CA PHE A 290 -15.56 -13.63 17.41
C PHE A 290 -15.05 -12.53 18.33
N GLY A 291 -15.67 -11.35 18.29
CA GLY A 291 -15.37 -10.22 19.16
C GLY A 291 -16.62 -9.69 19.83
N TYR A 292 -16.49 -9.31 21.07
CA TYR A 292 -17.52 -8.65 21.89
C TYR A 292 -16.96 -7.34 22.43
N SER A 293 -17.70 -6.26 22.26
CA SER A 293 -17.38 -4.93 22.77
C SER A 293 -18.41 -4.56 23.85
N PRO A 294 -18.07 -4.73 25.15
CA PRO A 294 -18.95 -4.34 26.24
C PRO A 294 -19.32 -2.85 26.17
N ILE A 295 -18.37 -2.05 25.77
CA ILE A 295 -18.50 -0.63 25.43
C ILE A 295 -17.76 -0.38 24.11
N GLU A 296 -18.11 0.66 23.39
CA GLU A 296 -17.62 0.93 22.04
C GLU A 296 -16.08 1.00 21.97
N GLN A 297 -15.44 1.50 23.02
CA GLN A 297 -13.98 1.67 23.11
C GLN A 297 -13.21 0.38 23.44
N MET A 298 -13.88 -0.69 23.84
CA MET A 298 -13.25 -1.94 24.30
C MET A 298 -13.63 -3.11 23.41
N VAL A 299 -12.70 -4.03 23.23
CA VAL A 299 -12.99 -5.33 22.62
C VAL A 299 -12.33 -6.47 23.37
N ILE A 300 -13.04 -7.57 23.48
CA ILE A 300 -12.54 -8.89 23.85
C ILE A 300 -12.80 -9.80 22.65
N ALA A 301 -11.76 -10.39 22.08
CA ALA A 301 -11.92 -11.24 20.92
C ALA A 301 -11.15 -12.56 21.09
N VAL A 302 -11.72 -13.61 20.50
CA VAL A 302 -11.10 -14.92 20.38
C VAL A 302 -11.07 -15.33 18.91
N GLY A 303 -10.02 -16.03 18.51
CA GLY A 303 -9.83 -16.52 17.16
C GLY A 303 -9.30 -17.95 17.12
N GLY A 304 -9.40 -18.57 15.97
CA GLY A 304 -8.83 -19.87 15.75
C GLY A 304 -8.64 -20.18 14.27
N TYR A 305 -7.57 -20.90 13.97
CA TYR A 305 -7.21 -21.37 12.62
C TYR A 305 -7.00 -22.87 12.65
N SER A 306 -7.42 -23.55 11.58
CA SER A 306 -7.16 -24.97 11.34
C SER A 306 -7.03 -25.24 9.85
N GLY A 307 -5.92 -25.86 9.44
CA GLY A 307 -5.73 -26.19 8.03
C GLY A 307 -4.40 -26.85 7.71
N LYS A 308 -4.16 -27.05 6.44
CA LYS A 308 -2.92 -27.64 5.91
C LYS A 308 -1.96 -26.59 5.33
N ARG A 309 -2.28 -25.33 5.49
CA ARG A 309 -1.53 -24.18 4.94
C ARG A 309 -1.22 -24.33 3.45
N GLY A 310 -2.21 -24.88 2.68
CA GLY A 310 -2.08 -25.15 1.25
C GLY A 310 -0.98 -26.13 0.86
N ASN A 311 -0.49 -26.96 1.79
CA ASN A 311 0.60 -27.92 1.54
C ASN A 311 0.11 -29.34 1.22
N ASP A 312 -1.17 -29.64 1.36
CA ASP A 312 -1.75 -30.93 1.03
C ASP A 312 -2.00 -31.05 -0.48
N VAL A 313 -0.93 -31.24 -1.24
CA VAL A 313 -0.99 -31.29 -2.71
C VAL A 313 -1.01 -32.71 -3.23
N GLU A 314 -1.48 -32.88 -4.48
CA GLU A 314 -1.48 -34.18 -5.15
C GLU A 314 -0.05 -34.68 -5.31
N ASN A 315 0.17 -35.96 -5.01
CA ASN A 315 1.48 -36.62 -5.02
C ASN A 315 2.53 -35.97 -4.11
N GLY A 316 2.09 -35.08 -3.20
CA GLY A 316 2.96 -34.46 -2.20
C GLY A 316 3.12 -35.31 -0.94
N PRO A 317 4.05 -34.97 -0.04
CA PRO A 317 4.20 -35.63 1.23
C PRO A 317 2.96 -35.42 2.10
N ALA A 318 2.68 -36.38 2.98
CA ALA A 318 1.60 -36.26 3.95
C ALA A 318 1.80 -35.02 4.83
N THR A 319 0.70 -34.35 5.15
CA THR A 319 0.70 -33.10 5.93
C THR A 319 0.09 -33.31 7.31
N ARG A 320 0.54 -32.50 8.27
CA ARG A 320 -0.13 -32.29 9.55
C ARG A 320 -1.24 -31.26 9.39
N THR A 321 -2.06 -31.15 10.41
CA THR A 321 -2.94 -29.97 10.54
C THR A 321 -2.24 -28.95 11.40
N ALA A 322 -2.01 -27.76 10.84
CA ALA A 322 -1.62 -26.58 11.59
C ALA A 322 -2.85 -26.03 12.31
N THR A 323 -2.66 -25.64 13.56
CA THR A 323 -3.69 -24.98 14.36
C THR A 323 -3.13 -23.74 15.01
N ARG A 324 -3.98 -22.72 15.20
CA ARG A 324 -3.68 -21.55 16.00
C ARG A 324 -4.93 -21.15 16.77
N GLY A 325 -4.76 -20.79 18.03
CA GLY A 325 -5.79 -20.17 18.86
C GLY A 325 -5.31 -18.81 19.30
N ASP A 326 -6.20 -17.81 19.29
CA ASP A 326 -5.88 -16.40 19.46
C ASP A 326 -6.81 -15.75 20.49
N VAL A 327 -6.28 -14.80 21.27
CA VAL A 327 -7.04 -13.97 22.21
C VAL A 327 -6.55 -12.53 22.11
N LEU A 328 -7.48 -11.58 22.12
CA LEU A 328 -7.23 -10.15 22.16
C LEU A 328 -8.12 -9.49 23.23
N VAL A 329 -7.52 -8.63 24.05
CA VAL A 329 -8.24 -7.63 24.84
C VAL A 329 -7.62 -6.29 24.48
N ALA A 330 -8.43 -5.35 24.03
CA ALA A 330 -7.95 -4.04 23.63
C ALA A 330 -8.95 -2.93 23.99
N TRP A 331 -8.38 -1.77 24.23
CA TRP A 331 -9.06 -0.50 24.44
C TRP A 331 -8.54 0.53 23.46
N ARG A 332 -9.43 1.36 22.94
CA ARG A 332 -9.04 2.51 22.12
C ARG A 332 -10.13 3.59 22.15
N ASP A 333 -9.72 4.77 22.61
CA ASP A 333 -10.50 6.00 22.51
C ASP A 333 -9.70 7.09 21.77
N SER A 334 -10.14 8.35 21.85
CA SER A 334 -9.46 9.48 21.19
C SER A 334 -8.06 9.76 21.74
N ASN A 335 -7.80 9.45 23.01
CA ASN A 335 -6.60 9.86 23.72
C ASN A 335 -5.69 8.67 24.09
N PHE A 336 -6.25 7.49 24.22
CA PHE A 336 -5.52 6.34 24.72
C PHE A 336 -5.85 5.07 23.92
N GLY A 337 -4.83 4.31 23.59
CA GLY A 337 -4.93 2.97 23.04
C GLY A 337 -4.10 2.00 23.85
N ALA A 338 -4.62 0.81 24.12
CA ALA A 338 -3.87 -0.28 24.74
C ALA A 338 -4.44 -1.62 24.33
N GLY A 339 -3.60 -2.65 24.33
CA GLY A 339 -4.07 -4.00 24.06
C GLY A 339 -3.06 -5.07 24.42
N VAL A 340 -3.58 -6.27 24.59
CA VAL A 340 -2.80 -7.48 24.78
C VAL A 340 -3.33 -8.54 23.82
N GLU A 341 -2.44 -9.09 23.00
CA GLU A 341 -2.68 -10.21 22.11
C GLU A 341 -1.90 -11.43 22.60
N TYR A 342 -2.52 -12.59 22.58
CA TYR A 342 -1.88 -13.88 22.81
C TYR A 342 -2.27 -14.86 21.71
N PHE A 343 -1.32 -15.69 21.28
CA PHE A 343 -1.62 -16.82 20.43
C PHE A 343 -0.85 -18.08 20.85
N HIS A 344 -1.45 -19.22 20.56
CA HIS A 344 -0.83 -20.54 20.62
C HIS A 344 -0.96 -21.22 19.28
N SER A 345 0.13 -21.77 18.73
CA SER A 345 0.10 -22.50 17.46
C SER A 345 0.79 -23.88 17.57
N GLN A 346 0.36 -24.80 16.72
CA GLN A 346 0.96 -26.14 16.60
C GLN A 346 1.10 -26.53 15.13
N ASN A 347 2.17 -27.25 14.79
CA ASN A 347 2.49 -27.73 13.45
C ASN A 347 2.48 -26.62 12.39
N TRP A 348 2.92 -25.41 12.75
CA TRP A 348 2.82 -24.26 11.86
C TRP A 348 3.90 -24.28 10.79
N ASP A 349 5.17 -24.54 11.16
CA ASP A 349 6.30 -24.63 10.24
C ASP A 349 6.57 -26.09 9.84
N ASP A 350 6.57 -27.02 10.78
CA ASP A 350 6.77 -28.44 10.52
C ASP A 350 5.46 -29.13 10.10
N ILE A 351 4.82 -28.57 9.07
CA ILE A 351 3.53 -29.05 8.60
C ILE A 351 3.65 -30.36 7.78
N LEU A 352 4.80 -30.62 7.17
CA LEU A 352 5.01 -31.83 6.36
C LEU A 352 5.37 -33.03 7.24
N LYS A 353 4.70 -34.18 7.00
CA LYS A 353 5.10 -35.47 7.51
C LYS A 353 6.00 -36.12 6.47
N TYR A 354 7.29 -36.21 6.72
CA TYR A 354 8.19 -36.98 5.88
C TYR A 354 8.09 -38.44 6.28
N ALA A 355 7.50 -39.27 5.44
CA ALA A 355 7.65 -40.72 5.59
C ALA A 355 9.06 -41.08 5.10
N GLY A 356 9.95 -41.39 6.02
CA GLY A 356 11.32 -41.74 5.67
C GLY A 356 11.38 -42.95 4.73
N THR A 357 11.99 -42.78 3.59
CA THR A 357 12.85 -43.74 2.89
C THR A 357 13.45 -43.03 1.69
N GLY A 358 14.75 -42.80 1.71
CA GLY A 358 15.56 -42.78 0.50
C GLY A 358 15.86 -41.42 -0.19
N GLN A 359 15.50 -40.31 0.35
CA GLN A 359 15.87 -39.04 -0.21
C GLN A 359 16.52 -38.12 0.83
N GLY A 360 17.82 -38.18 0.97
CA GLY A 360 18.64 -37.18 1.62
C GLY A 360 18.18 -36.72 3.02
N VAL A 361 18.60 -35.57 3.44
CA VAL A 361 18.36 -34.90 4.74
C VAL A 361 16.87 -34.83 5.17
N GLY A 362 15.92 -35.05 4.24
CA GLY A 362 14.49 -35.01 4.51
C GLY A 362 13.90 -36.25 5.26
N ALA A 363 14.57 -37.40 5.24
CA ALA A 363 14.01 -38.61 5.82
C ALA A 363 13.88 -38.58 7.35
N ALA A 364 14.70 -37.80 8.02
CA ALA A 364 14.71 -37.69 9.49
C ALA A 364 13.73 -36.65 10.04
N LEU A 365 13.14 -35.79 9.20
CA LEU A 365 12.25 -34.70 9.62
C LEU A 365 10.80 -35.19 9.91
N GLY A 366 10.46 -36.43 9.57
CA GLY A 366 9.09 -36.96 9.63
C GLY A 366 8.42 -37.01 10.99
N THR A 367 9.14 -36.77 12.05
CA THR A 367 8.63 -36.84 13.43
C THR A 367 8.63 -35.51 14.16
N THR A 368 9.19 -34.47 13.56
CA THR A 368 9.25 -33.17 14.19
C THR A 368 7.85 -32.56 14.28
N LYS A 369 7.57 -31.92 15.40
CA LYS A 369 6.37 -31.11 15.63
C LYS A 369 6.81 -29.79 16.20
N ASP A 370 6.16 -28.73 15.81
CA ASP A 370 6.41 -27.42 16.38
C ASP A 370 5.23 -26.92 17.23
N LYS A 371 5.55 -26.04 18.14
CA LYS A 371 4.60 -25.26 18.95
C LYS A 371 5.16 -23.85 19.12
N ALA A 372 4.28 -22.88 19.10
CA ALA A 372 4.63 -21.52 19.45
C ALA A 372 3.63 -20.94 20.42
N ASP A 373 4.14 -20.18 21.38
CA ASP A 373 3.38 -19.34 22.30
C ASP A 373 3.90 -17.92 22.16
N GLY A 374 3.03 -16.99 21.78
CA GLY A 374 3.38 -15.60 21.58
C GLY A 374 2.42 -14.66 22.28
N TYR A 375 2.95 -13.62 22.90
CA TYR A 375 2.13 -12.52 23.39
C TYR A 375 2.74 -11.18 23.02
N SER A 376 1.86 -10.21 22.79
CA SER A 376 2.17 -8.82 22.50
C SER A 376 1.36 -7.93 23.43
N ALA A 377 1.99 -6.90 23.97
CA ALA A 377 1.32 -5.86 24.72
C ALA A 377 1.75 -4.49 24.18
N TRP A 378 0.80 -3.60 23.97
CA TRP A 378 1.05 -2.26 23.48
C TRP A 378 0.19 -1.23 24.17
N ALA A 379 0.68 0.01 24.16
CA ALA A 379 -0.08 1.18 24.57
C ALA A 379 0.38 2.41 23.79
N ASP A 380 -0.54 3.34 23.60
CA ASP A 380 -0.30 4.67 23.07
C ASP A 380 -1.12 5.71 23.83
N TRP A 381 -0.58 6.91 23.93
CA TRP A 381 -1.22 8.04 24.59
C TRP A 381 -1.02 9.31 23.78
N HIS A 382 -2.14 9.90 23.34
CA HIS A 382 -2.19 11.20 22.70
C HIS A 382 -2.23 12.28 23.78
N PHE A 383 -1.06 12.82 24.10
CA PHE A 383 -0.91 13.84 25.13
C PHE A 383 -1.16 15.26 24.61
N TYR A 384 -1.21 15.41 23.31
CA TYR A 384 -1.56 16.64 22.62
C TYR A 384 -2.21 16.29 21.28
N ASP A 385 -3.01 17.19 20.68
CA ASP A 385 -3.87 16.91 19.52
C ASP A 385 -3.21 16.13 18.40
N GLN A 386 -1.93 16.42 18.11
CA GLN A 386 -1.17 15.80 16.99
C GLN A 386 -0.05 14.88 17.48
N TRP A 387 0.22 14.83 18.79
CA TRP A 387 1.36 14.11 19.35
C TRP A 387 0.91 12.92 20.18
N ALA A 388 1.52 11.79 19.96
CA ALA A 388 1.37 10.63 20.81
C ALA A 388 2.71 9.98 21.14
N VAL A 389 2.79 9.36 22.29
CA VAL A 389 3.85 8.40 22.63
C VAL A 389 3.26 7.00 22.56
N PHE A 390 4.07 6.04 22.16
CA PHE A 390 3.64 4.65 22.10
C PHE A 390 4.78 3.69 22.42
N ALA A 391 4.42 2.52 22.89
CA ALA A 391 5.35 1.41 23.12
C ALA A 391 4.65 0.08 22.88
N ARG A 392 5.46 -0.92 22.51
CA ARG A 392 5.02 -2.31 22.35
C ARG A 392 6.13 -3.25 22.79
N TYR A 393 5.73 -4.38 23.36
CA TYR A 393 6.58 -5.50 23.71
C TYR A 393 5.98 -6.80 23.20
N ASP A 394 6.80 -7.63 22.52
CA ASP A 394 6.43 -8.98 22.10
C ASP A 394 7.37 -9.98 22.74
N ASN A 395 6.85 -11.15 23.07
CA ASN A 395 7.62 -12.32 23.41
C ASN A 395 7.07 -13.54 22.69
N LEU A 396 7.94 -14.30 22.06
CA LEU A 396 7.62 -15.55 21.39
C LEU A 396 8.52 -16.66 21.93
N ASP A 397 7.91 -17.76 22.31
CA ASP A 397 8.55 -19.04 22.60
C ASP A 397 8.18 -20.03 21.49
N TYR A 398 9.14 -20.39 20.65
CA TYR A 398 8.96 -21.40 19.58
C TYR A 398 9.74 -22.65 19.93
N LYS A 399 9.08 -23.80 19.90
CA LYS A 399 9.64 -25.10 20.22
C LYS A 399 9.44 -26.07 19.07
N TYR A 400 10.44 -26.85 18.79
CA TYR A 400 10.39 -27.92 17.81
C TYR A 400 11.32 -29.06 18.22
N ASN A 401 11.06 -30.26 17.71
CA ASN A 401 11.99 -31.37 17.87
C ASN A 401 13.00 -31.36 16.71
N ASN A 402 14.27 -31.45 17.05
CA ASN A 402 15.32 -31.58 16.03
C ASN A 402 15.33 -32.97 15.41
N LEU A 403 16.26 -33.27 14.51
CA LEU A 403 16.38 -34.54 13.78
C LEU A 403 16.62 -35.76 14.69
N VAL A 404 17.16 -35.57 15.87
CA VAL A 404 17.42 -36.61 16.89
C VAL A 404 16.38 -36.61 18.01
N GLN A 405 15.21 -35.98 17.76
CA GLN A 405 14.06 -35.90 18.66
C GLN A 405 14.34 -35.17 19.98
N VAL A 406 15.33 -34.31 20.03
CA VAL A 406 15.56 -33.41 21.16
C VAL A 406 14.75 -32.13 20.94
N GLU A 407 13.97 -31.75 21.96
CA GLU A 407 13.22 -30.49 21.93
C GLU A 407 14.22 -29.31 21.96
N GLU A 408 14.12 -28.44 20.95
CA GLU A 408 14.84 -27.21 20.86
C GLU A 408 13.91 -26.02 20.99
N LYS A 409 14.41 -24.91 21.53
CA LYS A 409 13.63 -23.71 21.80
C LYS A 409 14.30 -22.48 21.21
N ILE A 410 13.51 -21.70 20.49
CA ILE A 410 13.85 -20.35 20.04
C ILE A 410 13.02 -19.37 20.85
N LYS A 411 13.65 -18.34 21.37
CA LYS A 411 13.00 -17.21 22.05
C LYS A 411 13.24 -15.95 21.26
N ASP A 412 12.16 -15.30 20.88
CA ASP A 412 12.21 -13.96 20.27
C ASP A 412 11.60 -12.95 21.24
N LYS A 413 12.34 -11.88 21.48
CA LYS A 413 11.89 -10.72 22.27
C LYS A 413 12.04 -9.49 21.45
N TYR A 414 10.95 -8.79 21.26
CA TYR A 414 10.90 -7.56 20.50
C TYR A 414 10.27 -6.45 21.32
N TYR A 415 10.78 -5.25 21.22
CA TYR A 415 10.10 -4.07 21.70
C TYR A 415 10.36 -2.87 20.78
N ASN A 416 9.41 -1.97 20.76
CA ASN A 416 9.58 -0.65 20.21
C ASN A 416 8.99 0.40 21.15
N ALA A 417 9.52 1.61 21.04
CA ALA A 417 8.95 2.80 21.66
C ALA A 417 9.21 4.00 20.76
N GLY A 418 8.28 4.92 20.72
CA GLY A 418 8.39 6.06 19.83
C GLY A 418 7.46 7.20 20.18
N VAL A 419 7.68 8.29 19.44
CA VAL A 419 6.82 9.47 19.42
C VAL A 419 6.25 9.61 18.02
N SER A 420 4.96 9.72 17.90
CA SER A 420 4.28 9.97 16.62
C SER A 420 3.73 11.38 16.54
N TYR A 421 3.65 11.88 15.32
CA TYR A 421 3.11 13.19 15.00
C TYR A 421 2.18 13.09 13.78
N ASP A 422 0.94 13.51 13.94
CA ASP A 422 -0.05 13.57 12.88
C ASP A 422 0.11 14.89 12.12
N VAL A 423 0.96 14.89 11.06
CA VAL A 423 1.22 16.07 10.23
C VAL A 423 -0.05 16.58 9.58
N LEU A 424 -0.85 15.65 9.07
CA LEU A 424 -2.17 15.83 8.46
C LEU A 424 -3.05 14.65 8.89
N LYS A 425 -4.37 14.74 8.65
CA LYS A 425 -5.30 13.63 8.90
C LYS A 425 -4.89 12.32 8.19
N ASN A 426 -4.18 12.45 7.08
CA ASN A 426 -3.76 11.35 6.21
C ASN A 426 -2.24 11.17 6.13
N LEU A 427 -1.44 11.93 6.89
CA LEU A 427 0.01 11.80 6.96
C LEU A 427 0.46 11.74 8.43
N LYS A 428 0.97 10.58 8.83
CA LYS A 428 1.55 10.32 10.15
C LYS A 428 3.04 10.06 10.03
N LEU A 429 3.82 10.59 10.96
CA LEU A 429 5.24 10.32 11.13
C LEU A 429 5.50 9.82 12.54
N ALA A 430 6.51 8.98 12.73
CA ALA A 430 6.95 8.53 14.03
C ALA A 430 8.48 8.42 14.09
N LEU A 431 9.08 8.96 15.13
CA LEU A 431 10.45 8.65 15.52
C LEU A 431 10.42 7.47 16.47
N VAL A 432 11.11 6.37 16.12
CA VAL A 432 11.00 5.09 16.83
C VAL A 432 12.36 4.49 17.08
N TYR A 433 12.51 3.87 18.24
CA TYR A 433 13.55 2.91 18.51
C TYR A 433 12.95 1.51 18.57
N LYS A 434 13.55 0.54 17.89
CA LYS A 434 13.18 -0.88 17.93
C LYS A 434 14.36 -1.72 18.39
N HIS A 435 14.06 -2.75 19.14
CA HIS A 435 15.01 -3.77 19.53
C HIS A 435 14.42 -5.15 19.34
N ASN A 436 15.15 -6.02 18.67
CA ASN A 436 14.83 -7.43 18.56
C ASN A 436 15.99 -8.28 19.08
N LYS A 437 15.67 -9.26 19.91
CA LYS A 437 16.63 -10.25 20.39
C LYS A 437 16.08 -11.64 20.16
N LEU A 438 16.84 -12.45 19.42
CA LEU A 438 16.54 -13.84 19.24
C LEU A 438 17.61 -14.69 19.88
N ASP A 439 17.21 -15.64 20.70
CA ASP A 439 18.04 -16.67 21.30
C ASP A 439 17.64 -18.03 20.70
N GLY A 440 18.54 -18.67 19.98
CA GLY A 440 18.34 -19.94 19.30
C GLY A 440 18.70 -21.16 20.13
N PRO A 441 18.59 -22.36 19.53
CA PRO A 441 18.74 -23.62 20.22
C PRO A 441 20.19 -23.94 20.64
N TYR A 442 20.29 -24.79 21.67
CA TYR A 442 21.59 -25.17 22.26
C TYR A 442 22.52 -25.91 21.30
N ALA A 443 21.99 -26.71 20.37
CA ALA A 443 22.79 -27.59 19.52
C ALA A 443 23.55 -26.85 18.39
N THR A 444 22.97 -25.76 17.89
CA THR A 444 23.62 -24.80 16.98
C THR A 444 23.18 -23.41 17.41
N PRO A 445 23.78 -22.94 18.52
CA PRO A 445 23.27 -21.75 19.16
C PRO A 445 23.46 -20.56 18.22
N TYR A 446 22.35 -20.10 17.75
CA TYR A 446 22.23 -18.90 16.95
C TYR A 446 21.50 -17.85 17.78
N HIS A 447 22.13 -16.75 17.99
CA HIS A 447 21.48 -15.62 18.61
C HIS A 447 21.82 -14.33 17.85
N TYR A 448 20.89 -13.45 17.75
CA TYR A 448 21.14 -12.13 17.21
C TYR A 448 20.44 -11.03 18.02
N LYS A 449 20.95 -9.84 17.82
CA LYS A 449 20.36 -8.60 18.34
C LYS A 449 20.31 -7.60 17.21
N THR A 450 19.15 -7.00 17.03
CA THR A 450 18.96 -5.91 16.09
C THR A 450 18.49 -4.68 16.85
N ASN A 451 19.17 -3.57 16.67
CA ASN A 451 18.71 -2.26 17.11
C ASN A 451 18.42 -1.44 15.85
N GLU A 452 17.31 -0.79 15.83
CA GLU A 452 16.92 0.05 14.71
C GLU A 452 16.35 1.36 15.25
N VAL A 453 16.83 2.49 14.74
CA VAL A 453 16.32 3.82 15.07
C VAL A 453 16.07 4.61 13.80
N GLY A 454 14.98 5.34 13.75
CA GLY A 454 14.66 6.14 12.58
C GLY A 454 13.26 6.70 12.57
N PHE A 455 12.87 7.15 11.40
CA PHE A 455 11.54 7.68 11.12
C PHE A 455 10.74 6.66 10.31
N TRP A 456 9.50 6.47 10.72
CA TRP A 456 8.48 5.72 9.99
C TRP A 456 7.35 6.65 9.63
N GLY A 457 6.77 6.45 8.46
CA GLY A 457 5.66 7.26 8.00
C GLY A 457 4.56 6.44 7.34
N MET A 458 3.34 6.98 7.42
CA MET A 458 2.16 6.49 6.73
C MET A 458 1.49 7.66 6.03
N LEU A 459 1.29 7.53 4.72
CA LEU A 459 0.48 8.45 3.91
C LEU A 459 -0.71 7.68 3.35
N SER A 460 -1.93 8.21 3.54
CA SER A 460 -3.14 7.71 2.90
C SER A 460 -3.75 8.77 1.98
N PHE A 461 -4.39 8.38 0.89
CA PHE A 461 -5.01 9.30 -0.06
C PHE A 461 -6.28 8.69 -0.68
#